data_b40fe7305a0101e04aeb086919c5dc1f
#
_entry.id   b40fe7305a0101e04aeb086919c5dc1f
#
_cell.length_a   1.000
_cell.length_b   1.000
_cell.length_c   1.000
_cell.angle_alpha   90.00
_cell.angle_beta   90.00
_cell.angle_gamma   90.00
#
_symmetry.space_group_name_H-M   'P 1'
#
loop_
_entity.id
_entity.type
_entity.pdbx_description
1 polymer ?
#
loop_
_entity_poly.entity_id
_entity_poly.type
_entity_poly.pdbx_seq_one_letter_code
_entity_poly.pdbx_strand_id
1 'polypeptide(L)'
;MFVKFTDIINNQTTTINTDYVIYIFHLEYSIFTFPGKELDSLLATNTFSNVYYRNDIITRTDKDNTIINLIFTSDMRNREYYMVCKALEVYVAERKNIILKSADIFRLTMTNGQTFYCDNTIYNTICNNNDNLVIES
;
A
#
# COMPACT_ATOMS: atom_id res chain seq x y z
N MET A 1 -7.88 -23.11 7.99
CA MET A 1 -8.58 -22.71 6.73
C MET A 1 -7.58 -22.09 5.77
N PHE A 2 -7.65 -22.45 4.50
CA PHE A 2 -6.81 -21.86 3.47
C PHE A 2 -7.56 -20.72 2.78
N VAL A 3 -6.89 -19.60 2.58
CA VAL A 3 -7.43 -18.41 1.91
C VAL A 3 -6.49 -18.00 0.80
N LYS A 4 -7.06 -17.80 -0.40
CA LYS A 4 -6.33 -17.30 -1.57
C LYS A 4 -6.68 -15.84 -1.79
N PHE A 5 -5.66 -15.00 -1.93
CA PHE A 5 -5.85 -13.57 -2.19
C PHE A 5 -4.66 -12.99 -2.96
N THR A 6 -4.84 -11.79 -3.48
CA THR A 6 -3.77 -11.03 -4.10
C THR A 6 -3.20 -10.05 -3.10
N ASP A 7 -1.89 -10.14 -2.84
CA ASP A 7 -1.19 -9.19 -1.99
C ASP A 7 -1.26 -7.78 -2.60
N ILE A 8 -1.73 -6.82 -1.82
CA ILE A 8 -1.97 -5.45 -2.31
C ILE A 8 -0.67 -4.76 -2.71
N ILE A 9 0.42 -5.03 -2.00
CA ILE A 9 1.68 -4.33 -2.21
C ILE A 9 2.47 -4.92 -3.37
N ASN A 10 2.68 -6.24 -3.40
CA ASN A 10 3.49 -6.87 -4.45
C ASN A 10 2.67 -7.38 -5.65
N ASN A 11 1.35 -7.32 -5.56
CA ASN A 11 0.42 -7.74 -6.61
C ASN A 11 0.53 -9.22 -7.00
N GLN A 12 1.01 -10.05 -6.10
CA GLN A 12 1.13 -11.49 -6.31
C GLN A 12 0.00 -12.24 -5.61
N THR A 13 -0.56 -13.23 -6.29
CA THR A 13 -1.56 -14.10 -5.69
C THR A 13 -0.88 -15.13 -4.80
N THR A 14 -1.39 -15.29 -3.57
CA THR A 14 -0.87 -16.23 -2.59
C THR A 14 -2.00 -16.97 -1.90
N THR A 15 -1.66 -18.12 -1.33
CA THR A 15 -2.57 -18.91 -0.48
C THR A 15 -1.92 -19.10 0.88
N ILE A 16 -2.63 -18.74 1.93
CA ILE A 16 -2.16 -18.90 3.29
C ILE A 16 -3.10 -19.78 4.10
N ASN A 17 -2.56 -20.42 5.15
CA ASN A 17 -3.37 -21.04 6.17
C ASN A 17 -3.61 -20.02 7.29
N THR A 18 -4.87 -19.72 7.58
CA THR A 18 -5.25 -18.72 8.59
C THR A 18 -4.71 -19.07 9.99
N ASP A 19 -4.51 -20.36 10.28
CA ASP A 19 -4.00 -20.82 11.59
C ASP A 19 -2.54 -20.40 11.81
N TYR A 20 -1.80 -20.08 10.75
CA TYR A 20 -0.38 -19.71 10.81
C TYR A 20 -0.15 -18.20 10.83
N VAL A 21 -1.22 -17.40 10.83
CA VAL A 21 -1.12 -15.95 11.04
C VAL A 21 -1.00 -15.69 12.54
N ILE A 22 0.11 -15.07 12.97
CA ILE A 22 0.35 -14.82 14.40
C ILE A 22 0.14 -13.36 14.78
N TYR A 23 0.24 -12.45 13.81
CA TYR A 23 0.20 -11.03 14.08
C TYR A 23 -0.38 -10.28 12.89
N ILE A 24 -1.26 -9.31 13.17
CA ILE A 24 -1.83 -8.44 12.15
C ILE A 24 -1.62 -6.98 12.58
N PHE A 25 -1.04 -6.17 11.68
CA PHE A 25 -0.89 -4.75 11.89
C PHE A 25 -1.79 -3.99 10.92
N HIS A 26 -2.68 -3.16 11.48
CA HIS A 26 -3.58 -2.31 10.71
C HIS A 26 -2.82 -1.07 10.21
N LEU A 27 -2.87 -0.84 8.92
CA LEU A 27 -2.21 0.26 8.24
C LEU A 27 -3.20 0.99 7.34
N GLU A 28 -2.84 2.21 6.96
CA GLU A 28 -3.49 2.92 5.87
C GLU A 28 -2.56 2.95 4.66
N TYR A 29 -3.14 2.97 3.46
CA TYR A 29 -2.38 3.18 2.24
C TYR A 29 -3.05 4.23 1.36
N SER A 30 -2.23 4.90 0.56
CA SER A 30 -2.69 5.84 -0.46
C SER A 30 -2.05 5.44 -1.78
N ILE A 31 -2.88 5.31 -2.82
CA ILE A 31 -2.42 5.03 -4.18
C ILE A 31 -2.71 6.24 -5.04
N PHE A 32 -1.67 6.78 -5.67
CA PHE A 32 -1.79 7.82 -6.67
C PHE A 32 -1.61 7.17 -8.05
N THR A 33 -2.64 7.26 -8.87
CA THR A 33 -2.64 6.71 -10.23
C THR A 33 -2.64 7.86 -11.23
N PHE A 34 -1.67 7.86 -12.14
CA PHE A 34 -1.53 8.94 -13.12
C PHE A 34 -0.84 8.47 -14.39
N PRO A 35 -1.03 9.20 -15.51
CA PRO A 35 -0.28 8.92 -16.73
C PRO A 35 1.22 9.11 -16.51
N GLY A 36 2.04 8.25 -17.10
CA GLY A 36 3.49 8.29 -16.94
C GLY A 36 4.13 9.64 -17.30
N LYS A 37 3.54 10.37 -18.22
CA LYS A 37 3.99 11.72 -18.61
C LYS A 37 3.93 12.77 -17.49
N GLU A 38 3.13 12.51 -16.43
CA GLU A 38 3.04 13.42 -15.29
C GLU A 38 4.18 13.21 -14.27
N LEU A 39 4.96 12.13 -14.40
CA LEU A 39 6.01 11.82 -13.43
C LEU A 39 7.07 12.93 -13.34
N ASP A 40 7.49 13.48 -14.49
CA ASP A 40 8.51 14.53 -14.51
C ASP A 40 8.04 15.78 -13.75
N SER A 41 6.77 16.16 -13.92
CA SER A 41 6.18 17.29 -13.20
C SER A 41 6.13 17.05 -11.70
N LEU A 42 5.79 15.81 -11.28
CA LEU A 42 5.79 15.42 -9.86
C LEU A 42 7.21 15.44 -9.29
N LEU A 43 8.19 14.92 -10.02
CA LEU A 43 9.58 14.88 -9.57
C LEU A 43 10.20 16.27 -9.46
N ALA A 44 9.63 17.28 -10.12
CA ALA A 44 10.05 18.67 -9.93
C ALA A 44 9.66 19.24 -8.55
N THR A 45 8.75 18.57 -7.83
CA THR A 45 8.37 18.93 -6.47
C THR A 45 9.37 18.34 -5.48
N ASN A 46 10.07 19.19 -4.72
CA ASN A 46 11.15 18.76 -3.83
C ASN A 46 10.71 17.72 -2.79
N THR A 47 9.55 17.91 -2.18
CA THR A 47 9.03 16.97 -1.17
C THR A 47 8.82 15.58 -1.75
N PHE A 48 8.25 15.50 -2.94
CA PHE A 48 8.00 14.24 -3.61
C PHE A 48 9.29 13.57 -4.08
N SER A 49 10.19 14.32 -4.73
CA SER A 49 11.43 13.77 -5.28
C SER A 49 12.34 13.20 -4.19
N ASN A 50 12.41 13.86 -3.03
CA ASN A 50 13.19 13.38 -1.90
C ASN A 50 12.74 11.98 -1.41
N VAL A 51 11.43 11.77 -1.34
CA VAL A 51 10.87 10.47 -0.92
C VAL A 51 11.01 9.43 -2.03
N TYR A 52 10.75 9.82 -3.27
CA TYR A 52 10.83 8.93 -4.42
C TYR A 52 12.22 8.30 -4.59
N TYR A 53 13.26 9.13 -4.50
CA TYR A 53 14.64 8.64 -4.66
C TYR A 53 15.19 7.90 -3.43
N ARG A 54 14.47 7.91 -2.31
CA ARG A 54 14.87 7.16 -1.11
C ARG A 54 14.29 5.75 -1.06
N ASN A 55 13.63 5.30 -2.12
CA ASN A 55 12.97 3.99 -2.19
C ASN A 55 11.88 3.75 -1.13
N ASP A 56 11.34 4.82 -0.55
CA ASP A 56 10.23 4.74 0.40
C ASP A 56 8.87 4.58 -0.30
N ILE A 57 8.87 4.66 -1.62
CA ILE A 57 7.67 4.59 -2.46
C ILE A 57 7.70 3.30 -3.27
N ILE A 58 6.59 2.59 -3.26
CA ILE A 58 6.38 1.44 -4.12
C ILE A 58 5.77 1.93 -5.43
N THR A 59 6.45 1.67 -6.53
CA THR A 59 6.00 2.07 -7.87
C THR A 59 5.57 0.84 -8.65
N ARG A 60 4.37 0.89 -9.22
CA ARG A 60 3.89 -0.12 -10.17
C ARG A 60 3.48 0.54 -11.48
N THR A 61 3.80 -0.12 -12.59
CA THR A 61 3.43 0.34 -13.92
C THR A 61 2.58 -0.73 -14.61
N ASP A 62 1.76 -0.30 -15.57
CA ASP A 62 1.09 -1.24 -16.46
C ASP A 62 2.08 -1.83 -17.49
N LYS A 63 1.60 -2.77 -18.32
CA LYS A 63 2.44 -3.48 -19.30
C LYS A 63 3.13 -2.53 -20.30
N ASP A 64 2.50 -1.41 -20.61
CA ASP A 64 2.99 -0.45 -21.61
C ASP A 64 3.75 0.71 -20.97
N ASN A 65 3.90 0.72 -19.65
CA ASN A 65 4.49 1.82 -18.86
C ASN A 65 3.79 3.16 -19.06
N THR A 66 2.51 3.15 -19.43
CA THR A 66 1.72 4.36 -19.68
C THR A 66 1.01 4.88 -18.44
N ILE A 67 0.78 4.02 -17.46
CA ILE A 67 0.12 4.35 -16.19
C ILE A 67 1.04 3.99 -15.05
N ILE A 68 1.19 4.93 -14.11
CA ILE A 68 2.01 4.76 -12.92
C ILE A 68 1.10 4.75 -11.69
N ASN A 69 1.33 3.78 -10.80
CA ASN A 69 0.72 3.73 -9.49
C ASN A 69 1.82 3.90 -8.44
N LEU A 70 1.69 4.94 -7.62
CA LEU A 70 2.58 5.16 -6.48
C LEU A 70 1.82 4.79 -5.21
N ILE A 71 2.40 3.92 -4.40
CA ILE A 71 1.78 3.38 -3.20
C ILE A 71 2.57 3.84 -1.99
N PHE A 72 1.86 4.49 -1.07
CA PHE A 72 2.39 4.90 0.22
C PHE A 72 1.66 4.16 1.32
N THR A 73 2.39 3.69 2.31
CA THR A 73 1.81 3.04 3.50
C THR A 73 2.17 3.80 4.77
N SER A 74 1.31 3.74 5.77
CA SER A 74 1.48 4.51 7.01
C SER A 74 2.60 3.98 7.92
N ASP A 75 3.20 2.82 7.63
CA ASP A 75 4.40 2.32 8.29
C ASP A 75 5.70 2.89 7.71
N MET A 76 5.62 3.61 6.60
CA MET A 76 6.68 4.50 6.18
C MET A 76 6.86 5.56 7.29
N ARG A 77 8.03 6.20 7.38
CA ARG A 77 8.28 7.20 8.41
C ARG A 77 7.11 8.18 8.48
N ASN A 78 6.34 8.12 9.56
CA ASN A 78 5.03 8.76 9.69
C ASN A 78 4.98 10.21 9.25
N ARG A 79 6.01 11.00 9.59
CA ARG A 79 6.08 12.41 9.21
C ARG A 79 6.23 12.59 7.70
N GLU A 80 7.10 11.81 7.07
CA GLU A 80 7.35 11.91 5.63
C GLU A 80 6.15 11.44 4.82
N TYR A 81 5.53 10.34 5.23
CA TYR A 81 4.29 9.88 4.64
C TYR A 81 3.23 10.99 4.64
N TYR A 82 2.99 11.59 5.81
CA TYR A 82 2.00 12.64 5.96
C TYR A 82 2.30 13.85 5.07
N MET A 83 3.55 14.32 5.08
CA MET A 83 3.96 15.49 4.28
C MET A 83 3.81 15.24 2.79
N VAL A 84 4.23 14.06 2.31
CA VAL A 84 4.12 13.69 0.90
C VAL A 84 2.66 13.59 0.48
N CYS A 85 1.83 12.91 1.27
CA CYS A 85 0.41 12.78 0.98
C CYS A 85 -0.28 14.14 0.91
N LYS A 86 0.02 15.05 1.84
CA LYS A 86 -0.54 16.41 1.83
C LYS A 86 -0.11 17.21 0.61
N ALA A 87 1.16 17.16 0.24
CA ALA A 87 1.67 17.83 -0.95
C ALA A 87 1.01 17.29 -2.23
N LEU A 88 0.84 15.98 -2.33
CA LEU A 88 0.21 15.35 -3.48
C LEU A 88 -1.29 15.57 -3.54
N GLU A 89 -1.98 15.68 -2.40
CA GLU A 89 -3.40 16.04 -2.36
C GLU A 89 -3.64 17.40 -3.03
N VAL A 90 -2.80 18.39 -2.74
CA VAL A 90 -2.87 19.71 -3.39
C VAL A 90 -2.63 19.58 -4.88
N TYR A 91 -1.64 18.82 -5.28
CA TYR A 91 -1.31 18.59 -6.68
C TYR A 91 -2.47 17.92 -7.44
N VAL A 92 -3.09 16.91 -6.83
CA VAL A 92 -4.22 16.17 -7.39
C VAL A 92 -5.45 17.06 -7.54
N ALA A 93 -5.69 17.98 -6.60
CA ALA A 93 -6.82 18.90 -6.66
C ALA A 93 -6.76 19.83 -7.90
N GLU A 94 -5.57 20.11 -8.39
CA GLU A 94 -5.34 20.95 -9.57
C GLU A 94 -5.30 20.17 -10.89
N ARG A 95 -5.24 18.83 -10.83
CA ARG A 95 -5.04 17.97 -12.00
C ARG A 95 -6.03 16.82 -12.05
N LYS A 96 -6.89 16.86 -13.06
CA LYS A 96 -7.99 15.89 -13.22
C LYS A 96 -7.54 14.49 -13.66
N ASN A 97 -6.32 14.36 -14.17
CA ASN A 97 -5.79 13.09 -14.67
C ASN A 97 -5.01 12.30 -13.60
N ILE A 98 -5.00 12.79 -12.38
CA ILE A 98 -4.40 12.09 -11.24
C ILE A 98 -5.50 11.64 -10.30
N ILE A 99 -5.52 10.36 -9.99
CA ILE A 99 -6.52 9.75 -9.11
C ILE A 99 -5.85 9.36 -7.81
N LEU A 100 -6.40 9.82 -6.70
CA LEU A 100 -6.00 9.40 -5.36
C LEU A 100 -7.05 8.46 -4.77
N LYS A 101 -6.59 7.30 -4.31
CA LYS A 101 -7.42 6.35 -3.58
C LYS A 101 -6.74 5.98 -2.26
N SER A 102 -7.47 6.06 -1.17
CA SER A 102 -7.00 5.67 0.17
C SER A 102 -7.89 4.57 0.73
N ALA A 103 -7.29 3.62 1.44
CA ALA A 103 -8.02 2.54 2.09
C ALA A 103 -7.20 1.95 3.24
N ASP A 104 -7.87 1.14 4.05
CA ASP A 104 -7.22 0.34 5.08
C ASP A 104 -6.58 -0.89 4.47
N ILE A 105 -5.38 -1.24 4.94
CA ILE A 105 -4.73 -2.51 4.65
C ILE A 105 -4.24 -3.15 5.93
N PHE A 106 -3.99 -4.45 5.86
CA PHE A 106 -3.56 -5.24 7.00
C PHE A 106 -2.30 -6.01 6.62
N ARG A 107 -1.23 -5.80 7.39
CA ARG A 107 0.00 -6.58 7.23
C ARG A 107 -0.09 -7.82 8.11
N LEU A 108 -0.08 -8.97 7.46
CA LEU A 108 -0.11 -10.27 8.10
C LEU A 108 1.33 -10.75 8.34
N THR A 109 1.63 -11.18 9.56
CA THR A 109 2.90 -11.86 9.85
C THR A 109 2.61 -13.33 10.15
N MET A 110 3.28 -14.21 9.43
CA MET A 110 3.12 -15.66 9.54
C MET A 110 4.11 -16.24 10.54
N THR A 111 3.85 -17.46 11.00
CA THR A 111 4.73 -18.21 11.93
C THR A 111 6.16 -18.34 11.42
N ASN A 112 6.36 -18.39 10.09
CA ASN A 112 7.69 -18.48 9.46
C ASN A 112 8.36 -17.11 9.23
N GLY A 113 7.74 -16.02 9.68
CA GLY A 113 8.26 -14.68 9.51
C GLY A 113 7.89 -13.99 8.20
N GLN A 114 7.24 -14.69 7.26
CA GLN A 114 6.75 -14.07 6.02
C GLN A 114 5.66 -13.05 6.32
N THR A 115 5.59 -12.00 5.51
CA THR A 115 4.57 -10.96 5.61
C THR A 115 3.79 -10.84 4.31
N PHE A 116 2.50 -10.54 4.46
CA PHE A 116 1.59 -10.31 3.34
C PHE A 116 0.69 -9.12 3.66
N TYR A 117 0.16 -8.47 2.62
CA TYR A 117 -0.75 -7.33 2.78
C TYR A 117 -2.10 -7.65 2.15
N CYS A 118 -3.15 -7.54 2.94
CA CYS A 118 -4.50 -7.87 2.50
C CYS A 118 -5.49 -6.73 2.79
N ASP A 119 -6.67 -6.84 2.18
CA ASP A 119 -7.77 -5.93 2.40
C ASP A 119 -8.63 -6.34 3.61
N ASN A 120 -9.67 -5.56 3.85
CA ASN A 120 -10.58 -5.79 4.98
C ASN A 120 -11.36 -7.11 4.85
N THR A 121 -11.70 -7.53 3.64
CA THR A 121 -12.43 -8.79 3.41
C THR A 121 -11.61 -10.00 3.87
N ILE A 122 -10.35 -10.05 3.47
CA ILE A 122 -9.43 -11.12 3.87
C ILE A 122 -9.12 -11.05 5.37
N TYR A 123 -8.93 -9.84 5.90
CA TYR A 123 -8.75 -9.61 7.33
C TYR A 123 -9.88 -10.21 8.15
N ASN A 124 -11.13 -9.94 7.77
CA ASN A 124 -12.30 -10.48 8.48
C ASN A 124 -12.36 -12.00 8.42
N THR A 125 -12.02 -12.59 7.27
CA THR A 125 -11.97 -14.04 7.12
C THR A 125 -10.93 -14.66 8.07
N ILE A 126 -9.75 -14.04 8.18
CA ILE A 126 -8.70 -14.52 9.07
C ILE A 126 -9.15 -14.43 10.54
N CYS A 127 -9.71 -13.30 10.94
CA CYS A 127 -10.18 -13.09 12.31
C CYS A 127 -11.29 -14.08 12.71
N ASN A 128 -12.16 -14.45 11.78
CA ASN A 128 -13.23 -15.41 12.03
C ASN A 128 -12.74 -16.86 12.14
N ASN A 129 -11.50 -17.14 11.72
CA ASN A 129 -10.95 -18.51 11.66
C ASN A 129 -9.69 -18.70 12.51
N ASN A 130 -9.30 -17.71 13.31
CA ASN A 130 -8.13 -17.79 14.17
C ASN A 130 -8.35 -16.98 15.44
N ASP A 131 -8.46 -17.65 16.60
CA ASP A 131 -8.75 -17.02 17.88
C ASP A 131 -7.49 -16.55 18.63
N ASN A 132 -6.30 -16.85 18.11
CA ASN A 132 -5.02 -16.59 18.80
C ASN A 132 -4.24 -15.40 18.22
N LEU A 133 -4.93 -14.53 17.48
CA LEU A 133 -4.30 -13.40 16.82
C LEU A 133 -3.96 -12.26 17.76
N VAL A 134 -2.81 -11.64 17.54
CA VAL A 134 -2.47 -10.32 18.08
C VAL A 134 -2.69 -9.29 16.98
N ILE A 135 -3.52 -8.28 17.27
CA ILE A 135 -3.90 -7.23 16.31
C ILE A 135 -3.50 -5.87 16.90
N GLU A 136 -2.76 -5.09 16.12
CA GLU A 136 -2.34 -3.75 16.49
C GLU A 136 -2.62 -2.73 15.37
N SER A 137 -2.66 -1.47 15.74
CA SER A 137 -2.86 -0.34 14.81
C SER A 137 -1.74 0.67 14.94
#